data_1848faeba52b246d2b9e208315081dbe
#
_entry.id   1848faeba52b246d2b9e208315081dbe
#
_cell.length_a   1.000
_cell.length_b   1.000
_cell.length_c   1.000
_cell.angle_alpha   90.00
_cell.angle_beta   90.00
_cell.angle_gamma   90.00
#
_symmetry.space_group_name_H-M   'P 1'
#
loop_
_entity.id
_entity.type
_entity.pdbx_description
1 polymer ?
#
loop_
_entity_poly.entity_id
_entity_poly.type
_entity_poly.pdbx_seq_one_letter_code
_entity_poly.pdbx_strand_id
1 'polypeptide(L)'
;MKRIALLAILAFTSLIAYSKYVIVNVEIPGTLDYEVAKQADWKTVDSLKVIGGINGTDVRTYRRMGRGREPAIVDGSGKHHYYIYNEIAGTYVGNTTEGKLKYLDLSEANIVAGGDAYATAVYDDDEKIVSVGRHTKDCYTEDNVVGSLMLSGEFSEVIFPNSATRIDAWPIGSIAWKSLKKVKVPDSVRVLPEMLLWRFENLESIELPSVLEGIGSQAFSYTKVGFGFKMNIEKFPESLRYIGAGAFYEGSYRIFDDYLKDISNLVYIGNNALQSVDSRSWTSLRMPSVVYLGSHKPDEYGRRQFYNPWEIADLTFSREACKSITDTRILEEIAKKPFFIGQGFFTPVLRSMKVRIDNPEMYGDTICVESKAFKDFSELNLEIPEGQWIRS
;
A
#
# COMPACT_ATOMS: atom_id res chain seq x y z
N MET A 1 -7.00 61.06 18.28
CA MET A 1 -6.96 59.62 18.61
C MET A 1 -8.00 58.72 17.88
N LYS A 2 -8.93 59.24 17.09
CA LYS A 2 -9.95 58.41 16.38
C LYS A 2 -9.56 58.02 14.93
N ARG A 3 -8.44 58.50 14.37
CA ARG A 3 -7.99 58.18 13.01
C ARG A 3 -6.96 57.03 12.94
N ILE A 4 -6.33 56.65 14.05
CA ILE A 4 -5.33 55.57 14.09
C ILE A 4 -5.98 54.21 14.27
N ALA A 5 -7.19 54.14 14.89
CA ALA A 5 -7.94 52.87 15.06
C ALA A 5 -8.54 52.35 13.74
N LEU A 6 -8.81 53.17 12.76
CA LEU A 6 -9.42 52.78 11.48
C LEU A 6 -8.39 52.15 10.51
N LEU A 7 -7.12 52.51 10.61
CA LEU A 7 -6.04 51.94 9.80
C LEU A 7 -5.58 50.54 10.30
N ALA A 8 -5.73 50.26 11.61
CA ALA A 8 -5.39 48.96 12.17
C ALA A 8 -6.45 47.88 11.84
N ILE A 9 -7.72 48.28 11.63
CA ILE A 9 -8.80 47.35 11.25
C ILE A 9 -8.68 46.96 9.76
N LEU A 10 -8.19 47.84 8.90
CA LEU A 10 -7.98 47.54 7.47
C LEU A 10 -6.71 46.71 7.19
N ALA A 11 -5.76 46.64 8.11
CA ALA A 11 -4.56 45.82 7.99
C ALA A 11 -4.78 44.38 8.46
N PHE A 12 -5.85 44.06 9.20
CA PHE A 12 -6.16 42.70 9.67
C PHE A 12 -7.09 41.89 8.74
N THR A 13 -7.62 42.51 7.68
CA THR A 13 -8.55 41.84 6.75
C THR A 13 -7.89 41.23 5.52
N SER A 14 -6.55 41.23 5.42
CA SER A 14 -5.83 40.77 4.21
C SER A 14 -5.09 39.44 4.35
N LEU A 15 -5.36 38.63 5.36
CA LEU A 15 -4.72 37.31 5.55
C LEU A 15 -5.72 36.18 5.81
N ILE A 16 -6.90 36.24 5.21
CA ILE A 16 -7.65 35.00 4.96
C ILE A 16 -7.12 34.51 3.61
N ALA A 17 -6.15 33.60 3.64
CA ALA A 17 -5.80 32.83 2.45
C ALA A 17 -7.05 32.04 2.08
N TYR A 18 -7.84 32.53 1.13
CA TYR A 18 -8.93 31.76 0.55
C TYR A 18 -8.32 30.54 -0.09
N SER A 19 -8.62 29.37 0.49
CA SER A 19 -8.44 28.08 -0.17
C SER A 19 -9.04 28.17 -1.56
N LYS A 20 -8.23 27.93 -2.61
CA LYS A 20 -8.69 28.03 -3.98
C LYS A 20 -9.05 26.66 -4.50
N TYR A 21 -10.34 26.32 -4.39
CA TYR A 21 -10.92 25.11 -4.93
C TYR A 21 -11.30 25.33 -6.40
N VAL A 22 -10.76 24.46 -7.27
CA VAL A 22 -11.01 24.49 -8.72
C VAL A 22 -11.59 23.14 -9.16
N ILE A 23 -12.66 23.20 -9.94
CA ILE A 23 -13.24 22.03 -10.61
C ILE A 23 -13.04 22.21 -12.09
N VAL A 24 -12.42 21.23 -12.74
CA VAL A 24 -12.20 21.23 -14.19
C VAL A 24 -12.79 20.01 -14.84
N ASN A 25 -13.41 20.22 -16.00
CA ASN A 25 -13.82 19.15 -16.91
C ASN A 25 -12.83 19.07 -18.06
N VAL A 26 -12.07 17.99 -18.14
CA VAL A 26 -11.10 17.71 -19.20
C VAL A 26 -11.83 16.94 -20.30
N GLU A 27 -12.35 17.66 -21.29
CA GLU A 27 -13.04 17.06 -22.46
C GLU A 27 -12.04 16.42 -23.43
N ILE A 28 -10.85 16.99 -23.55
CA ILE A 28 -9.76 16.51 -24.41
C ILE A 28 -8.59 16.12 -23.49
N PRO A 29 -8.24 14.83 -23.36
CA PRO A 29 -7.10 14.42 -22.56
C PRO A 29 -5.79 15.13 -22.96
N GLY A 30 -5.05 15.61 -21.97
CA GLY A 30 -3.82 16.40 -22.17
C GLY A 30 -4.02 17.92 -22.06
N THR A 31 -5.22 18.39 -21.72
CA THR A 31 -5.52 19.85 -21.66
C THR A 31 -5.78 20.38 -20.25
N LEU A 32 -5.49 19.63 -19.19
CA LEU A 32 -5.76 20.03 -17.81
C LEU A 32 -5.10 21.37 -17.44
N ASP A 33 -3.89 21.63 -17.91
CA ASP A 33 -3.20 22.89 -17.65
C ASP A 33 -3.95 24.10 -18.25
N TYR A 34 -4.48 23.96 -19.46
CA TYR A 34 -5.29 24.97 -20.12
C TYR A 34 -6.62 25.17 -19.39
N GLU A 35 -7.29 24.08 -18.98
CA GLU A 35 -8.56 24.16 -18.25
C GLU A 35 -8.41 24.81 -16.87
N VAL A 36 -7.31 24.52 -16.16
CA VAL A 36 -6.98 25.20 -14.91
C VAL A 36 -6.70 26.67 -15.15
N ALA A 37 -5.93 27.01 -16.21
CA ALA A 37 -5.56 28.40 -16.51
C ALA A 37 -6.74 29.32 -16.81
N LYS A 38 -7.87 28.78 -17.30
CA LYS A 38 -9.13 29.54 -17.47
C LYS A 38 -9.72 30.06 -16.15
N GLN A 39 -9.42 29.39 -15.02
CA GLN A 39 -10.04 29.66 -13.73
C GLN A 39 -9.05 30.21 -12.71
N ALA A 40 -7.76 29.84 -12.80
CA ALA A 40 -6.77 30.15 -11.80
C ALA A 40 -5.34 30.11 -12.33
N ASP A 41 -4.45 30.86 -11.69
CA ASP A 41 -3.02 30.55 -11.73
C ASP A 41 -2.79 29.24 -10.95
N TRP A 42 -2.25 28.22 -11.61
CA TRP A 42 -2.02 26.88 -11.05
C TRP A 42 -1.18 26.90 -9.76
N LYS A 43 -0.31 27.90 -9.56
CA LYS A 43 0.49 28.09 -8.34
C LYS A 43 -0.34 28.47 -7.13
N THR A 44 -1.57 28.94 -7.34
CA THR A 44 -2.48 29.39 -6.27
C THR A 44 -3.55 28.38 -5.90
N VAL A 45 -3.70 27.31 -6.69
CA VAL A 45 -4.70 26.27 -6.46
C VAL A 45 -4.23 25.34 -5.35
N ASP A 46 -5.02 25.18 -4.31
CA ASP A 46 -4.76 24.24 -3.21
C ASP A 46 -5.67 23.02 -3.22
N SER A 47 -6.79 23.10 -3.94
CA SER A 47 -7.79 22.03 -4.05
C SER A 47 -8.25 21.91 -5.49
N LEU A 48 -8.13 20.71 -6.06
CA LEU A 48 -8.47 20.41 -7.46
C LEU A 48 -9.35 19.17 -7.54
N LYS A 49 -10.49 19.32 -8.21
CA LYS A 49 -11.29 18.19 -8.69
C LYS A 49 -11.20 18.12 -10.20
N VAL A 50 -10.89 16.93 -10.72
CA VAL A 50 -10.81 16.67 -12.15
C VAL A 50 -11.94 15.73 -12.58
N ILE A 51 -12.64 16.13 -13.64
CA ILE A 51 -13.71 15.38 -14.27
C ILE A 51 -13.30 15.10 -15.72
N GLY A 52 -13.69 13.94 -16.27
CA GLY A 52 -13.42 13.59 -17.65
C GLY A 52 -12.11 12.84 -17.91
N GLY A 53 -11.64 12.82 -19.15
CA GLY A 53 -10.50 12.02 -19.57
C GLY A 53 -9.17 12.66 -19.20
N ILE A 54 -8.26 11.90 -18.56
CA ILE A 54 -6.89 12.35 -18.24
C ILE A 54 -5.86 11.37 -18.78
N ASN A 55 -4.76 11.90 -19.33
CA ASN A 55 -3.61 11.13 -19.79
C ASN A 55 -2.31 11.57 -19.10
N GLY A 56 -1.17 11.06 -19.55
CA GLY A 56 0.13 11.34 -18.94
C GLY A 56 0.48 12.82 -18.85
N THR A 57 0.08 13.65 -19.83
CA THR A 57 0.28 15.10 -19.82
C THR A 57 -0.50 15.78 -18.69
N ASP A 58 -1.74 15.35 -18.44
CA ASP A 58 -2.59 15.85 -17.35
C ASP A 58 -2.03 15.43 -15.99
N VAL A 59 -1.54 14.20 -15.89
CA VAL A 59 -0.87 13.68 -14.70
C VAL A 59 0.34 14.54 -14.34
N ARG A 60 1.18 14.91 -15.30
CA ARG A 60 2.30 15.84 -15.08
C ARG A 60 1.81 17.18 -14.53
N THR A 61 0.70 17.68 -15.03
CA THR A 61 0.12 18.97 -14.60
C THR A 61 -0.25 18.95 -13.13
N TYR A 62 -1.10 18.03 -12.65
CA TYR A 62 -1.46 18.05 -11.24
C TYR A 62 -0.30 17.64 -10.32
N ARG A 63 0.62 16.79 -10.76
CA ARG A 63 1.84 16.50 -10.00
C ARG A 63 2.68 17.76 -9.80
N ARG A 64 2.89 18.58 -10.83
CA ARG A 64 3.54 19.89 -10.73
C ARG A 64 2.81 20.80 -9.75
N MET A 65 1.48 20.87 -9.82
CA MET A 65 0.65 21.63 -8.88
C MET A 65 0.80 21.16 -7.43
N GLY A 66 0.98 19.87 -7.20
CA GLY A 66 1.20 19.26 -5.90
C GLY A 66 2.67 19.22 -5.45
N ARG A 67 3.53 20.08 -6.00
CA ARG A 67 4.98 20.07 -5.72
C ARG A 67 5.63 18.71 -6.01
N GLY A 68 5.01 17.93 -6.84
CA GLY A 68 5.61 16.74 -7.41
C GLY A 68 6.87 17.12 -8.17
N ARG A 69 7.87 16.25 -8.12
CA ARG A 69 9.12 16.52 -8.83
C ARG A 69 8.91 16.31 -10.31
N GLU A 70 9.42 17.21 -11.10
CA GLU A 70 9.47 17.02 -12.55
C GLU A 70 10.35 15.81 -12.87
N PRO A 71 10.04 15.04 -13.93
CA PRO A 71 10.97 14.05 -14.43
C PRO A 71 12.28 14.74 -14.79
N ALA A 72 13.35 14.07 -14.49
CA ALA A 72 14.74 14.40 -14.61
C ALA A 72 15.17 15.62 -15.46
N ILE A 73 16.18 16.31 -14.98
CA ILE A 73 16.97 17.20 -15.80
C ILE A 73 17.73 16.35 -16.82
N VAL A 74 17.51 16.60 -18.09
CA VAL A 74 18.33 16.06 -19.17
C VAL A 74 19.61 16.86 -19.20
N ASP A 75 20.76 16.25 -18.93
CA ASP A 75 22.05 16.93 -19.07
C ASP A 75 22.41 17.17 -20.55
N GLY A 76 23.46 17.95 -20.78
CA GLY A 76 23.91 18.28 -22.13
C GLY A 76 24.33 17.07 -22.99
N SER A 77 24.40 15.85 -22.43
CA SER A 77 24.65 14.58 -23.12
C SER A 77 23.36 13.83 -23.47
N GLY A 78 22.18 14.36 -23.11
CA GLY A 78 20.90 13.69 -23.27
C GLY A 78 20.61 12.62 -22.20
N LYS A 79 21.43 12.56 -21.14
CA LYS A 79 21.24 11.61 -20.05
C LYS A 79 20.28 12.19 -19.00
N HIS A 80 19.27 11.42 -18.68
CA HIS A 80 18.31 11.78 -17.65
C HIS A 80 18.92 11.56 -16.26
N HIS A 81 19.01 12.61 -15.44
CA HIS A 81 19.40 12.53 -14.05
C HIS A 81 18.14 12.52 -13.18
N TYR A 82 17.85 11.36 -12.63
CA TYR A 82 16.70 11.16 -11.77
C TYR A 82 17.05 11.52 -10.33
N TYR A 83 16.09 12.12 -9.64
CA TYR A 83 16.27 12.51 -8.25
C TYR A 83 16.23 11.27 -7.37
N ILE A 84 17.40 10.82 -6.97
CA ILE A 84 17.60 9.73 -6.02
C ILE A 84 17.44 10.32 -4.62
N TYR A 85 16.67 9.64 -3.77
CA TYR A 85 16.68 9.93 -2.34
C TYR A 85 18.10 9.66 -1.82
N ASN A 86 18.73 10.70 -1.30
CA ASN A 86 20.02 10.53 -0.65
C ASN A 86 19.78 10.09 0.79
N GLU A 87 19.91 8.81 1.07
CA GLU A 87 19.74 8.23 2.41
C GLU A 87 20.70 8.84 3.45
N ILE A 88 21.89 9.25 3.02
CA ILE A 88 22.92 9.86 3.88
C ILE A 88 22.51 11.28 4.31
N ALA A 89 21.87 12.04 3.44
CA ALA A 89 21.48 13.42 3.71
C ALA A 89 20.04 13.57 4.21
N GLY A 90 19.22 12.51 4.14
CA GLY A 90 17.79 12.56 4.47
C GLY A 90 17.00 13.54 3.60
N THR A 91 17.56 13.94 2.46
CA THR A 91 17.01 14.97 1.59
C THR A 91 16.93 14.49 0.15
N TYR A 92 15.87 14.88 -0.52
CA TYR A 92 15.76 14.69 -1.96
C TYR A 92 16.54 15.80 -2.67
N VAL A 93 17.40 15.42 -3.59
CA VAL A 93 18.10 16.37 -4.45
C VAL A 93 17.22 16.66 -5.67
N GLY A 94 16.71 17.87 -5.78
CA GLY A 94 15.95 18.31 -6.93
C GLY A 94 15.02 19.51 -6.63
N ASN A 95 14.71 20.29 -7.62
CA ASN A 95 13.83 21.45 -7.49
C ASN A 95 12.38 20.97 -7.36
N THR A 96 11.73 21.32 -6.25
CA THR A 96 10.27 21.21 -6.13
C THR A 96 9.63 22.37 -6.91
N THR A 97 8.48 22.11 -7.51
CA THR A 97 7.69 23.17 -8.14
C THR A 97 7.10 24.10 -7.09
N GLU A 98 6.63 25.28 -7.51
CA GLU A 98 5.99 26.26 -6.62
C GLU A 98 4.51 25.98 -6.33
N GLY A 99 3.98 24.83 -6.75
CA GLY A 99 2.58 24.45 -6.57
C GLY A 99 2.17 24.34 -5.11
N LYS A 100 0.88 24.52 -4.84
CA LYS A 100 0.29 24.49 -3.48
C LYS A 100 -0.82 23.46 -3.32
N LEU A 101 -1.08 22.64 -4.35
CA LEU A 101 -2.15 21.66 -4.36
C LEU A 101 -1.97 20.65 -3.24
N LYS A 102 -2.95 20.56 -2.36
CA LYS A 102 -2.98 19.65 -1.21
C LYS A 102 -4.14 18.65 -1.27
N TYR A 103 -5.25 19.03 -1.89
CA TYR A 103 -6.40 18.18 -2.10
C TYR A 103 -6.55 17.85 -3.57
N LEU A 104 -6.49 16.56 -3.93
CA LEU A 104 -6.65 16.06 -5.28
C LEU A 104 -7.80 15.05 -5.34
N ASP A 105 -8.88 15.42 -6.00
CA ASP A 105 -10.04 14.57 -6.25
C ASP A 105 -10.09 14.14 -7.72
N LEU A 106 -9.83 12.88 -7.97
CA LEU A 106 -9.93 12.24 -9.27
C LEU A 106 -11.14 11.31 -9.39
N SER A 107 -12.08 11.34 -8.42
CA SER A 107 -13.21 10.39 -8.36
C SER A 107 -14.02 10.32 -9.64
N GLU A 108 -14.15 11.43 -10.36
CA GLU A 108 -14.88 11.53 -11.64
C GLU A 108 -13.95 11.62 -12.87
N ALA A 109 -12.66 11.38 -12.69
CA ALA A 109 -11.72 11.29 -13.79
C ALA A 109 -11.67 9.87 -14.37
N ASN A 110 -11.42 9.78 -15.68
CA ASN A 110 -11.18 8.54 -16.38
C ASN A 110 -9.74 8.55 -16.92
N ILE A 111 -8.93 7.62 -16.48
CA ILE A 111 -7.57 7.50 -17.00
C ILE A 111 -7.64 6.88 -18.38
N VAL A 112 -7.00 7.53 -19.36
CA VAL A 112 -6.87 7.04 -20.73
C VAL A 112 -5.40 6.91 -21.11
N ALA A 113 -5.08 5.92 -21.93
CA ALA A 113 -3.74 5.72 -22.43
C ALA A 113 -3.24 6.91 -23.28
N GLY A 114 -1.95 7.20 -23.23
CA GLY A 114 -1.31 8.23 -24.06
C GLY A 114 -0.82 9.44 -23.29
N GLY A 115 -0.53 10.52 -24.02
CA GLY A 115 0.15 11.70 -23.48
C GLY A 115 1.63 11.48 -23.23
N ASP A 116 2.27 12.42 -22.55
CA ASP A 116 3.69 12.35 -22.18
C ASP A 116 3.93 11.37 -21.02
N ALA A 117 5.17 10.88 -20.89
CA ALA A 117 5.60 10.22 -19.68
C ALA A 117 5.43 11.14 -18.46
N TYR A 118 4.70 10.68 -17.46
CA TYR A 118 4.40 11.52 -16.28
C TYR A 118 5.41 11.35 -15.14
N ALA A 119 6.19 10.28 -15.16
CA ALA A 119 7.22 9.97 -14.17
C ALA A 119 8.26 9.05 -14.78
N THR A 120 9.33 8.82 -14.02
CA THR A 120 10.28 7.74 -14.29
C THR A 120 10.46 6.96 -12.99
N ALA A 121 10.23 5.68 -13.04
CA ALA A 121 10.43 4.77 -11.93
C ALA A 121 11.80 4.11 -12.01
N VAL A 122 12.38 3.82 -10.85
CA VAL A 122 13.66 3.10 -10.70
C VAL A 122 13.36 1.66 -10.36
N TYR A 123 14.07 0.72 -10.99
CA TYR A 123 13.86 -0.71 -10.85
C TYR A 123 15.13 -1.42 -10.39
N ASP A 124 14.98 -2.48 -9.61
CA ASP A 124 16.03 -3.45 -9.29
C ASP A 124 16.18 -4.52 -10.39
N ASP A 125 17.06 -5.50 -10.14
CA ASP A 125 17.30 -6.60 -11.08
C ASP A 125 16.10 -7.56 -11.21
N ASP A 126 15.17 -7.55 -10.25
CA ASP A 126 13.95 -8.35 -10.24
C ASP A 126 12.73 -7.58 -10.84
N GLU A 127 12.99 -6.49 -11.56
CA GLU A 127 11.96 -5.62 -12.16
C GLU A 127 10.95 -5.04 -11.14
N LYS A 128 11.38 -4.86 -9.88
CA LYS A 128 10.58 -4.21 -8.84
C LYS A 128 10.94 -2.74 -8.72
N ILE A 129 9.93 -1.91 -8.49
CA ILE A 129 10.15 -0.47 -8.22
C ILE A 129 10.83 -0.32 -6.87
N VAL A 130 11.92 0.43 -6.86
CA VAL A 130 12.74 0.67 -5.67
C VAL A 130 13.15 2.14 -5.59
N SER A 131 13.63 2.59 -4.42
CA SER A 131 14.15 3.95 -4.25
C SER A 131 15.55 4.14 -4.85
N VAL A 132 16.32 3.07 -4.96
CA VAL A 132 17.66 3.03 -5.56
C VAL A 132 17.80 1.72 -6.34
N GLY A 133 18.00 1.80 -7.63
CA GLY A 133 18.09 0.64 -8.51
C GLY A 133 19.05 0.86 -9.67
N ARG A 134 19.09 -0.10 -10.60
CA ARG A 134 20.08 -0.12 -11.68
C ARG A 134 19.58 0.42 -13.00
N HIS A 135 18.29 0.41 -13.23
CA HIS A 135 17.70 0.91 -14.47
C HIS A 135 16.42 1.69 -14.20
N THR A 136 15.98 2.41 -15.19
CA THR A 136 14.81 3.28 -15.09
C THR A 136 13.88 3.04 -16.29
N LYS A 137 12.57 3.19 -16.04
CA LYS A 137 11.55 3.17 -17.08
C LYS A 137 10.61 4.35 -16.93
N ASP A 138 10.25 4.93 -18.06
CA ASP A 138 9.24 5.98 -18.09
C ASP A 138 7.85 5.41 -17.83
N CYS A 139 7.07 6.13 -17.02
CA CYS A 139 5.70 5.77 -16.68
C CYS A 139 4.72 6.51 -17.58
N TYR A 140 3.89 5.76 -18.27
CA TYR A 140 2.81 6.25 -19.13
C TYR A 140 1.47 5.82 -18.55
N THR A 141 0.39 6.52 -18.92
CA THR A 141 -0.96 6.11 -18.54
C THR A 141 -1.47 4.95 -19.39
N GLU A 142 -2.21 4.05 -18.73
CA GLU A 142 -2.99 2.99 -19.34
C GLU A 142 -4.47 3.18 -19.00
N ASP A 143 -5.38 2.66 -19.82
CA ASP A 143 -6.81 2.84 -19.61
C ASP A 143 -7.29 2.26 -18.27
N ASN A 144 -7.90 3.11 -17.45
CA ASN A 144 -8.44 2.77 -16.14
C ASN A 144 -7.41 2.16 -15.14
N VAL A 145 -6.13 2.49 -15.29
CA VAL A 145 -5.05 2.06 -14.39
C VAL A 145 -4.44 3.26 -13.68
N VAL A 146 -4.40 3.19 -12.35
CA VAL A 146 -3.58 4.10 -11.56
C VAL A 146 -2.15 3.57 -11.56
N GLY A 147 -1.31 4.13 -12.40
CA GLY A 147 0.06 3.69 -12.58
C GLY A 147 0.98 4.06 -11.41
N SER A 148 2.14 3.44 -11.38
CA SER A 148 3.20 3.73 -10.40
C SER A 148 3.58 5.20 -10.40
N LEU A 149 3.75 5.81 -9.23
CA LEU A 149 4.07 7.22 -9.02
C LEU A 149 3.06 8.23 -9.59
N MET A 150 1.94 7.78 -10.14
CA MET A 150 0.94 8.64 -10.76
C MET A 150 0.39 9.71 -9.81
N LEU A 151 0.23 9.36 -8.53
CA LEU A 151 -0.28 10.26 -7.48
C LEU A 151 0.85 10.82 -6.60
N SER A 152 2.07 10.87 -7.10
CA SER A 152 3.23 11.38 -6.37
C SER A 152 3.22 12.92 -6.35
N GLY A 153 3.09 13.48 -5.13
CA GLY A 153 3.08 14.92 -4.84
C GLY A 153 2.99 15.15 -3.33
N GLU A 154 3.14 16.39 -2.88
CA GLU A 154 2.96 16.75 -1.46
C GLU A 154 1.47 16.92 -1.10
N PHE A 155 0.62 16.02 -1.57
CA PHE A 155 -0.81 16.03 -1.27
C PHE A 155 -1.06 15.73 0.21
N SER A 156 -2.13 16.34 0.75
CA SER A 156 -2.67 16.00 2.08
C SER A 156 -3.84 15.04 1.97
N GLU A 157 -4.58 15.10 0.87
CA GLU A 157 -5.70 14.21 0.59
C GLU A 157 -5.74 13.83 -0.88
N VAL A 158 -5.93 12.53 -1.15
CA VAL A 158 -6.04 11.97 -2.51
C VAL A 158 -7.26 11.06 -2.59
N ILE A 159 -8.11 11.32 -3.58
CA ILE A 159 -9.22 10.45 -3.96
C ILE A 159 -8.91 9.85 -5.33
N PHE A 160 -8.82 8.54 -5.40
CA PHE A 160 -8.51 7.82 -6.61
C PHE A 160 -9.70 7.81 -7.59
N PRO A 161 -9.46 7.64 -8.90
CA PRO A 161 -10.53 7.54 -9.89
C PRO A 161 -11.46 6.35 -9.62
N ASN A 162 -12.77 6.58 -9.58
CA ASN A 162 -13.74 5.50 -9.41
C ASN A 162 -13.76 4.53 -10.61
N SER A 163 -13.28 4.96 -11.77
CA SER A 163 -13.13 4.14 -12.98
C SER A 163 -11.92 3.20 -12.92
N ALA A 164 -11.00 3.38 -11.97
CA ALA A 164 -9.79 2.56 -11.89
C ALA A 164 -10.13 1.10 -11.62
N THR A 165 -9.63 0.20 -12.47
CA THR A 165 -9.81 -1.25 -12.33
C THR A 165 -8.59 -1.93 -11.73
N ARG A 166 -7.43 -1.25 -11.79
CA ARG A 166 -6.16 -1.70 -11.22
C ARG A 166 -5.36 -0.51 -10.68
N ILE A 167 -4.60 -0.77 -9.65
CA ILE A 167 -3.59 0.15 -9.13
C ILE A 167 -2.25 -0.58 -9.14
N ASP A 168 -1.25 0.02 -9.78
CA ASP A 168 0.11 -0.53 -9.82
C ASP A 168 0.86 -0.26 -8.51
N ALA A 169 2.00 -0.93 -8.32
CA ALA A 169 2.84 -0.76 -7.15
C ALA A 169 3.27 0.70 -6.94
N TRP A 170 3.33 1.12 -5.68
CA TRP A 170 3.81 2.45 -5.27
C TRP A 170 3.14 3.65 -5.99
N PRO A 171 1.82 3.74 -6.04
CA PRO A 171 1.11 4.75 -6.84
C PRO A 171 1.33 6.18 -6.35
N ILE A 172 1.52 6.36 -5.03
CA ILE A 172 1.66 7.67 -4.38
C ILE A 172 3.13 8.10 -4.31
N GLY A 173 4.07 7.17 -4.32
CA GLY A 173 5.49 7.46 -4.16
C GLY A 173 5.85 7.97 -2.76
N SER A 174 7.12 8.28 -2.53
CA SER A 174 7.63 8.67 -1.20
C SER A 174 7.56 10.18 -0.91
N ILE A 175 7.20 11.02 -1.88
CA ILE A 175 7.17 12.48 -1.67
C ILE A 175 6.09 12.88 -0.66
N ALA A 176 4.95 12.18 -0.68
CA ALA A 176 3.80 12.46 0.17
C ALA A 176 3.92 11.91 1.61
N TRP A 177 4.97 11.20 1.95
CA TRP A 177 5.08 10.43 3.20
C TRP A 177 4.80 11.24 4.47
N LYS A 178 5.14 12.54 4.49
CA LYS A 178 4.90 13.45 5.62
C LYS A 178 3.64 14.30 5.47
N SER A 179 3.13 14.47 4.27
CA SER A 179 2.01 15.39 3.99
C SER A 179 0.67 14.68 3.91
N LEU A 180 0.64 13.44 3.45
CA LEU A 180 -0.60 12.71 3.20
C LEU A 180 -1.28 12.32 4.52
N LYS A 181 -2.54 12.71 4.62
CA LYS A 181 -3.41 12.48 5.77
C LYS A 181 -4.58 11.57 5.44
N LYS A 182 -5.12 11.67 4.21
CA LYS A 182 -6.29 10.93 3.81
C LYS A 182 -6.14 10.35 2.42
N VAL A 183 -6.60 9.12 2.28
CA VAL A 183 -6.63 8.38 1.00
C VAL A 183 -7.99 7.72 0.85
N LYS A 184 -8.56 7.80 -0.34
CA LYS A 184 -9.74 7.02 -0.72
C LYS A 184 -9.42 6.16 -1.92
N VAL A 185 -9.49 4.84 -1.72
CA VAL A 185 -9.34 3.81 -2.76
C VAL A 185 -10.74 3.43 -3.27
N PRO A 186 -10.97 3.36 -4.59
CA PRO A 186 -12.30 3.10 -5.14
C PRO A 186 -12.76 1.65 -4.93
N ASP A 187 -14.07 1.45 -4.83
CA ASP A 187 -14.69 0.12 -4.64
C ASP A 187 -14.48 -0.86 -5.81
N SER A 188 -14.10 -0.36 -6.97
CA SER A 188 -13.73 -1.18 -8.14
C SER A 188 -12.42 -1.96 -7.95
N VAL A 189 -11.55 -1.51 -7.04
CA VAL A 189 -10.25 -2.12 -6.76
C VAL A 189 -10.40 -3.23 -5.73
N ARG A 190 -9.99 -4.44 -6.09
CA ARG A 190 -10.10 -5.62 -5.21
C ARG A 190 -8.80 -5.97 -4.50
N VAL A 191 -7.68 -5.40 -4.93
CA VAL A 191 -6.35 -5.66 -4.37
C VAL A 191 -5.65 -4.35 -4.07
N LEU A 192 -5.25 -4.15 -2.82
CA LEU A 192 -4.38 -3.04 -2.49
C LEU A 192 -2.99 -3.31 -3.06
N PRO A 193 -2.40 -2.34 -3.79
CA PRO A 193 -1.13 -2.56 -4.45
C PRO A 193 0.03 -2.68 -3.47
N GLU A 194 1.13 -3.24 -3.95
CA GLU A 194 2.41 -3.21 -3.26
C GLU A 194 2.82 -1.77 -2.94
N MET A 195 3.32 -1.55 -1.72
CA MET A 195 3.81 -0.25 -1.23
C MET A 195 2.78 0.89 -1.30
N LEU A 196 1.48 0.62 -1.24
CA LEU A 196 0.44 1.67 -1.32
C LEU A 196 0.72 2.83 -0.36
N LEU A 197 0.99 2.53 0.90
CA LEU A 197 1.25 3.50 1.97
C LEU A 197 2.60 3.26 2.67
N TRP A 198 3.59 2.81 1.94
CA TRP A 198 4.92 2.53 2.48
C TRP A 198 5.56 3.78 3.07
N ARG A 199 5.96 3.73 4.35
CA ARG A 199 6.62 4.80 5.13
C ARG A 199 5.78 6.08 5.34
N PHE A 200 4.48 6.04 5.27
CA PHE A 200 3.66 7.23 5.58
C PHE A 200 3.64 7.50 7.10
N GLU A 201 3.88 8.77 7.50
CA GLU A 201 4.08 9.11 8.92
C GLU A 201 2.88 9.83 9.57
N ASN A 202 1.96 10.40 8.79
CA ASN A 202 0.91 11.28 9.31
C ASN A 202 -0.49 10.91 8.80
N LEU A 203 -0.71 9.65 8.43
CA LEU A 203 -2.00 9.22 7.92
C LEU A 203 -3.08 9.29 9.03
N GLU A 204 -4.16 10.01 8.75
CA GLU A 204 -5.31 10.18 9.65
C GLU A 204 -6.44 9.22 9.30
N SER A 205 -6.66 8.94 8.00
CA SER A 205 -7.68 7.99 7.57
C SER A 205 -7.40 7.41 6.19
N ILE A 206 -7.96 6.21 5.98
CA ILE A 206 -8.05 5.57 4.67
C ILE A 206 -9.46 5.02 4.46
N GLU A 207 -10.02 5.27 3.26
CA GLU A 207 -11.22 4.59 2.79
C GLU A 207 -10.82 3.46 1.86
N LEU A 208 -11.15 2.23 2.24
CA LEU A 208 -10.86 1.00 1.51
C LEU A 208 -12.09 0.48 0.80
N PRO A 209 -11.91 -0.30 -0.29
CA PRO A 209 -13.00 -1.01 -0.94
C PRO A 209 -13.74 -1.93 0.03
N SER A 210 -15.06 -2.00 -0.10
CA SER A 210 -15.90 -2.89 0.71
C SER A 210 -15.65 -4.39 0.42
N VAL A 211 -15.15 -4.70 -0.77
CA VAL A 211 -14.79 -6.05 -1.21
C VAL A 211 -13.30 -6.09 -1.56
N LEU A 212 -12.48 -6.49 -0.59
CA LEU A 212 -11.04 -6.57 -0.75
C LEU A 212 -10.61 -8.05 -0.77
N GLU A 213 -9.88 -8.48 -1.78
CA GLU A 213 -9.37 -9.84 -1.94
C GLU A 213 -7.92 -9.99 -1.48
N GLY A 214 -7.14 -8.92 -1.58
CA GLY A 214 -5.73 -8.98 -1.26
C GLY A 214 -5.13 -7.67 -0.77
N ILE A 215 -4.11 -7.80 0.05
CA ILE A 215 -3.24 -6.71 0.49
C ILE A 215 -1.85 -7.02 -0.07
N GLY A 216 -1.33 -6.15 -0.92
CA GLY A 216 -0.02 -6.30 -1.56
C GLY A 216 1.14 -6.25 -0.58
N SER A 217 2.31 -6.69 -1.06
CA SER A 217 3.53 -6.67 -0.26
C SER A 217 3.87 -5.25 0.19
N GLN A 218 4.28 -5.10 1.45
CA GLN A 218 4.66 -3.83 2.06
C GLN A 218 3.60 -2.70 1.99
N ALA A 219 2.32 -3.02 1.73
CA ALA A 219 1.27 -2.02 1.52
C ALA A 219 1.15 -1.00 2.65
N PHE A 220 1.34 -1.40 3.90
CA PHE A 220 1.33 -0.56 5.11
C PHE A 220 2.65 -0.62 5.88
N SER A 221 3.73 -1.08 5.25
CA SER A 221 5.02 -1.23 5.91
C SER A 221 5.59 0.12 6.32
N TYR A 222 6.16 0.21 7.54
CA TYR A 222 6.67 1.45 8.15
C TYR A 222 5.67 2.60 8.25
N THR A 223 4.36 2.33 8.04
CA THR A 223 3.33 3.35 8.15
C THR A 223 3.12 3.71 9.62
N LYS A 224 3.31 4.97 9.95
CA LYS A 224 3.01 5.52 11.27
C LYS A 224 1.67 6.24 11.20
N VAL A 225 0.69 5.69 11.87
CA VAL A 225 -0.62 6.33 11.98
C VAL A 225 -0.78 6.90 13.39
N GLY A 226 -1.31 8.11 13.46
CA GLY A 226 -1.49 8.81 14.73
C GLY A 226 -2.67 8.29 15.55
N PHE A 227 -2.77 8.80 16.78
CA PHE A 227 -3.94 8.56 17.63
C PHE A 227 -5.19 9.08 16.91
N GLY A 228 -6.22 8.24 16.75
CA GLY A 228 -7.45 8.60 16.07
C GLY A 228 -7.51 8.26 14.58
N PHE A 229 -6.53 7.52 14.06
CA PHE A 229 -6.61 6.94 12.72
C PHE A 229 -7.91 6.17 12.51
N LYS A 230 -8.50 6.32 11.33
CA LYS A 230 -9.79 5.69 11.01
C LYS A 230 -9.73 4.99 9.66
N MET A 231 -10.38 3.83 9.60
CA MET A 231 -10.80 3.20 8.36
C MET A 231 -12.33 3.30 8.25
N ASN A 232 -12.84 3.27 7.02
CA ASN A 232 -14.28 3.19 6.75
C ASN A 232 -14.88 1.79 7.01
N ILE A 233 -14.06 0.83 7.41
CA ILE A 233 -14.43 -0.55 7.70
C ILE A 233 -14.22 -0.85 9.19
N GLU A 234 -15.03 -1.71 9.79
CA GLU A 234 -14.84 -2.16 11.19
C GLU A 234 -13.84 -3.32 11.29
N LYS A 235 -13.74 -4.14 10.25
CA LYS A 235 -12.77 -5.22 10.07
C LYS A 235 -12.48 -5.40 8.58
N PHE A 236 -11.36 -6.01 8.23
CA PHE A 236 -11.13 -6.43 6.87
C PHE A 236 -12.21 -7.41 6.41
N PRO A 237 -12.67 -7.29 5.14
CA PRO A 237 -13.82 -8.06 4.67
C PRO A 237 -13.51 -9.57 4.60
N GLU A 238 -14.56 -10.37 4.73
CA GLU A 238 -14.45 -11.83 4.62
C GLU A 238 -14.01 -12.32 3.22
N SER A 239 -14.02 -11.43 2.24
CA SER A 239 -13.44 -11.69 0.92
C SER A 239 -11.91 -11.66 0.89
N LEU A 240 -11.24 -11.16 1.94
CA LEU A 240 -9.79 -11.10 1.99
C LEU A 240 -9.19 -12.52 1.99
N ARG A 241 -8.33 -12.81 1.01
CA ARG A 241 -7.70 -14.12 0.80
C ARG A 241 -6.21 -14.14 1.05
N TYR A 242 -5.53 -13.01 0.87
CA TYR A 242 -4.09 -12.97 1.08
C TYR A 242 -3.59 -11.64 1.64
N ILE A 243 -2.48 -11.74 2.36
CA ILE A 243 -1.69 -10.61 2.84
C ILE A 243 -0.26 -10.84 2.38
N GLY A 244 0.26 -9.93 1.55
CA GLY A 244 1.58 -10.00 0.95
C GLY A 244 2.72 -9.84 1.97
N ALA A 245 3.95 -10.15 1.55
CA ALA A 245 5.12 -10.10 2.39
C ALA A 245 5.34 -8.69 2.99
N GLY A 246 5.59 -8.62 4.30
CA GLY A 246 5.85 -7.38 5.00
C GLY A 246 4.71 -6.36 4.98
N ALA A 247 3.48 -6.75 4.66
CA ALA A 247 2.37 -5.82 4.48
C ALA A 247 2.16 -4.87 5.68
N PHE A 248 2.33 -5.36 6.89
CA PHE A 248 2.26 -4.57 8.15
C PHE A 248 3.60 -4.55 8.90
N TYR A 249 4.72 -4.66 8.17
CA TYR A 249 6.06 -4.67 8.76
C TYR A 249 6.41 -3.33 9.38
N GLU A 250 6.86 -3.31 10.63
CA GLU A 250 7.30 -2.12 11.38
C GLU A 250 6.34 -0.91 11.32
N GLY A 251 5.05 -1.16 11.11
CA GLY A 251 4.00 -0.14 11.17
C GLY A 251 3.67 0.27 12.61
N SER A 252 2.70 1.16 12.74
CA SER A 252 2.19 1.56 14.06
C SER A 252 1.52 0.39 14.76
N TYR A 253 2.09 0.01 15.91
CA TYR A 253 1.58 -1.06 16.75
C TYR A 253 0.09 -0.86 17.09
N ARG A 254 -0.66 -1.95 17.05
CA ARG A 254 -2.06 -2.09 17.51
C ARG A 254 -3.16 -1.44 16.69
N ILE A 255 -2.87 -0.63 15.67
CA ILE A 255 -3.93 0.02 14.92
C ILE A 255 -4.63 -0.95 14.00
N PHE A 256 -3.87 -1.89 13.43
CA PHE A 256 -4.45 -2.91 12.55
C PHE A 256 -5.02 -4.11 13.30
N ASP A 257 -4.73 -4.25 14.61
CA ASP A 257 -5.23 -5.37 15.43
C ASP A 257 -6.76 -5.44 15.43
N ASP A 258 -7.41 -4.28 15.58
CA ASP A 258 -8.87 -4.21 15.59
C ASP A 258 -9.48 -4.57 14.23
N TYR A 259 -8.79 -4.29 13.13
CA TYR A 259 -9.28 -4.56 11.77
C TYR A 259 -8.99 -6.00 11.32
N LEU A 260 -7.96 -6.66 11.86
CA LEU A 260 -7.55 -8.03 11.57
C LEU A 260 -8.07 -9.04 12.61
N LYS A 261 -9.23 -8.79 13.21
CA LYS A 261 -9.80 -9.64 14.27
C LYS A 261 -10.05 -11.09 13.86
N ASP A 262 -10.25 -11.32 12.56
CA ASP A 262 -10.50 -12.65 12.01
C ASP A 262 -9.70 -12.85 10.72
N ILE A 263 -8.74 -13.76 10.75
CA ILE A 263 -7.91 -14.14 9.61
C ILE A 263 -8.25 -15.55 9.08
N SER A 264 -9.36 -16.15 9.53
CA SER A 264 -9.75 -17.51 9.16
C SER A 264 -9.98 -17.69 7.65
N ASN A 265 -10.32 -16.63 6.95
CA ASN A 265 -10.56 -16.66 5.50
C ASN A 265 -9.27 -16.50 4.65
N LEU A 266 -8.13 -16.25 5.29
CA LEU A 266 -6.88 -16.12 4.56
C LEU A 266 -6.37 -17.46 4.06
N VAL A 267 -5.94 -17.46 2.83
CA VAL A 267 -5.32 -18.58 2.12
C VAL A 267 -3.80 -18.48 2.15
N TYR A 268 -3.28 -17.24 2.07
CA TYR A 268 -1.86 -16.94 2.04
C TYR A 268 -1.53 -15.79 2.98
N ILE A 269 -0.47 -15.99 3.77
CA ILE A 269 0.14 -14.97 4.61
C ILE A 269 1.64 -14.96 4.30
N GLY A 270 2.11 -13.86 3.73
CA GLY A 270 3.50 -13.69 3.29
C GLY A 270 4.50 -13.57 4.43
N ASN A 271 5.79 -13.61 4.09
CA ASN A 271 6.86 -13.47 5.06
C ASN A 271 6.79 -12.12 5.78
N ASN A 272 6.91 -12.10 7.09
CA ASN A 272 6.81 -10.91 7.94
C ASN A 272 5.53 -10.06 7.74
N ALA A 273 4.49 -10.65 7.14
CA ALA A 273 3.27 -9.93 6.77
C ALA A 273 2.57 -9.27 7.96
N LEU A 274 2.56 -9.94 9.11
CA LEU A 274 1.86 -9.52 10.34
C LEU A 274 2.84 -9.03 11.44
N GLN A 275 4.06 -8.69 11.10
CA GLN A 275 5.14 -8.49 12.09
C GLN A 275 4.86 -7.40 13.14
N SER A 276 4.00 -6.44 12.87
CA SER A 276 3.63 -5.39 13.84
C SER A 276 2.18 -5.51 14.32
N VAL A 277 1.53 -6.65 14.05
CA VAL A 277 0.16 -6.92 14.52
C VAL A 277 0.23 -7.59 15.88
N ASP A 278 -0.44 -7.03 16.88
CA ASP A 278 -0.55 -7.58 18.24
C ASP A 278 -1.95 -8.17 18.45
N SER A 279 -2.07 -9.47 18.36
CA SER A 279 -3.34 -10.19 18.44
C SER A 279 -3.63 -10.75 19.85
N ARG A 280 -3.29 -10.04 20.92
CA ARG A 280 -3.38 -10.52 22.33
C ARG A 280 -4.74 -11.06 22.77
N SER A 281 -5.80 -10.71 22.08
CA SER A 281 -7.14 -11.21 22.37
C SER A 281 -7.47 -12.53 21.65
N TRP A 282 -6.61 -13.05 20.79
CA TRP A 282 -6.88 -14.23 19.97
C TRP A 282 -6.23 -15.47 20.59
N THR A 283 -7.01 -16.31 21.23
CA THR A 283 -6.50 -17.53 21.87
C THR A 283 -6.55 -18.75 20.95
N SER A 284 -7.28 -18.69 19.85
CA SER A 284 -7.37 -19.79 18.89
C SER A 284 -7.30 -19.28 17.45
N LEU A 285 -6.63 -20.05 16.59
CA LEU A 285 -6.57 -19.85 15.15
C LEU A 285 -7.23 -21.01 14.43
N ARG A 286 -8.20 -20.70 13.58
CA ARG A 286 -8.81 -21.67 12.69
C ARG A 286 -8.72 -21.19 11.25
N MET A 287 -8.04 -21.94 10.40
CA MET A 287 -7.91 -21.66 8.97
C MET A 287 -8.35 -22.87 8.16
N PRO A 288 -9.59 -22.89 7.67
CA PRO A 288 -10.15 -24.04 6.97
C PRO A 288 -9.61 -24.22 5.55
N SER A 289 -8.87 -23.25 5.02
CA SER A 289 -8.37 -23.26 3.64
C SER A 289 -7.09 -22.45 3.53
N VAL A 290 -5.99 -22.96 4.06
CA VAL A 290 -4.68 -22.29 4.00
C VAL A 290 -3.76 -22.99 3.00
N VAL A 291 -2.82 -22.27 2.43
CA VAL A 291 -1.80 -22.82 1.53
C VAL A 291 -0.39 -22.43 1.99
N TYR A 292 -0.24 -21.23 2.54
CA TYR A 292 1.08 -20.67 2.86
C TYR A 292 1.01 -19.79 4.10
N LEU A 293 1.81 -20.12 5.09
CA LEU A 293 2.04 -19.33 6.29
C LEU A 293 3.51 -18.93 6.34
N GLY A 294 3.78 -17.69 5.99
CA GLY A 294 5.14 -17.15 5.82
C GLY A 294 5.95 -17.08 7.10
N SER A 295 7.25 -16.99 6.95
CA SER A 295 8.19 -16.85 8.07
C SER A 295 8.07 -15.49 8.74
N HIS A 296 8.03 -15.46 10.07
CA HIS A 296 8.07 -14.25 10.90
C HIS A 296 9.34 -14.27 11.74
N LYS A 297 10.48 -13.99 11.10
CA LYS A 297 11.79 -14.02 11.77
C LYS A 297 11.99 -12.76 12.62
N PRO A 298 12.71 -12.86 13.74
CA PRO A 298 13.18 -11.69 14.45
C PRO A 298 13.95 -10.75 13.49
N ASP A 299 13.92 -9.45 13.78
CA ASP A 299 14.78 -8.50 13.09
C ASP A 299 16.27 -8.78 13.37
N GLU A 300 17.17 -8.01 12.75
CA GLU A 300 18.63 -8.14 12.95
C GLU A 300 19.07 -7.93 14.41
N TYR A 301 18.24 -7.29 15.24
CA TYR A 301 18.46 -7.09 16.68
C TYR A 301 17.81 -8.19 17.53
N GLY A 302 17.25 -9.25 16.95
CA GLY A 302 16.59 -10.34 17.65
C GLY A 302 15.21 -10.01 18.23
N ARG A 303 14.61 -8.86 17.87
CA ARG A 303 13.29 -8.44 18.36
C ARG A 303 12.20 -9.12 17.56
N ARG A 304 11.38 -9.93 18.23
CA ARG A 304 10.15 -10.47 17.65
C ARG A 304 9.06 -9.45 17.84
N GLN A 305 8.60 -8.88 16.74
CA GLN A 305 7.51 -7.89 16.76
C GLN A 305 6.14 -8.52 16.54
N PHE A 306 6.10 -9.75 16.02
CA PHE A 306 4.86 -10.51 15.88
C PHE A 306 4.61 -11.30 17.17
N TYR A 307 3.57 -10.95 17.86
CA TYR A 307 3.10 -11.63 19.07
C TYR A 307 1.74 -12.22 18.82
N ASN A 308 1.66 -13.53 18.67
CA ASN A 308 0.39 -14.24 18.59
C ASN A 308 0.20 -15.06 19.87
N PRO A 309 -0.93 -14.92 20.55
CA PRO A 309 -1.25 -15.66 21.76
C PRO A 309 -2.03 -16.95 21.48
N TRP A 310 -2.02 -17.44 20.25
CA TRP A 310 -2.75 -18.65 19.91
C TRP A 310 -2.25 -19.85 20.70
N GLU A 311 -3.11 -20.36 21.57
CA GLU A 311 -2.87 -21.59 22.30
C GLU A 311 -3.28 -22.83 21.52
N ILE A 312 -4.25 -22.65 20.59
CA ILE A 312 -4.81 -23.71 19.76
C ILE A 312 -4.82 -23.27 18.30
N ALA A 313 -4.37 -24.14 17.41
CA ALA A 313 -4.47 -23.97 15.97
C ALA A 313 -5.15 -25.16 15.29
N ASP A 314 -6.09 -24.89 14.37
CA ASP A 314 -6.75 -25.88 13.49
C ASP A 314 -6.61 -25.43 12.05
N LEU A 315 -5.75 -26.13 11.30
CA LEU A 315 -5.37 -25.76 9.94
C LEU A 315 -5.78 -26.84 8.95
N THR A 316 -6.38 -26.43 7.84
CA THR A 316 -6.59 -27.30 6.67
C THR A 316 -5.87 -26.70 5.48
N PHE A 317 -4.88 -27.41 4.94
CA PHE A 317 -4.19 -27.03 3.72
C PHE A 317 -4.98 -27.50 2.50
N SER A 318 -5.29 -26.57 1.58
CA SER A 318 -6.08 -26.83 0.38
C SER A 318 -5.56 -26.07 -0.83
N ARG A 319 -5.13 -26.78 -1.87
CA ARG A 319 -4.72 -26.15 -3.14
C ARG A 319 -5.88 -25.53 -3.91
N GLU A 320 -7.09 -26.04 -3.73
CA GLU A 320 -8.28 -25.46 -4.36
C GLU A 320 -8.48 -24.00 -3.93
N ALA A 321 -8.04 -23.66 -2.72
CA ALA A 321 -8.09 -22.31 -2.21
C ALA A 321 -7.26 -21.31 -3.05
N CYS A 322 -6.20 -21.77 -3.76
CA CYS A 322 -5.42 -20.93 -4.67
C CYS A 322 -6.27 -20.31 -5.78
N LYS A 323 -7.38 -20.94 -6.17
CA LYS A 323 -8.30 -20.41 -7.19
C LYS A 323 -8.93 -19.08 -6.79
N SER A 324 -8.93 -18.76 -5.51
CA SER A 324 -9.43 -17.49 -4.98
C SER A 324 -8.40 -16.36 -5.00
N ILE A 325 -7.16 -16.64 -5.43
CA ILE A 325 -6.08 -15.66 -5.51
C ILE A 325 -5.90 -15.25 -6.98
N THR A 326 -5.99 -13.96 -7.23
CA THR A 326 -5.82 -13.38 -8.58
C THR A 326 -4.43 -12.82 -8.84
N ASP A 327 -3.64 -12.54 -7.79
CA ASP A 327 -2.28 -12.03 -7.93
C ASP A 327 -1.31 -13.15 -8.34
N THR A 328 -0.79 -13.05 -9.57
CA THR A 328 0.10 -14.05 -10.16
C THR A 328 1.42 -14.21 -9.38
N ARG A 329 1.92 -13.13 -8.75
CA ARG A 329 3.15 -13.16 -7.95
C ARG A 329 2.96 -14.02 -6.70
N ILE A 330 1.80 -13.91 -6.06
CA ILE A 330 1.44 -14.76 -4.92
C ILE A 330 1.31 -16.22 -5.35
N LEU A 331 0.68 -16.48 -6.51
CA LEU A 331 0.54 -17.83 -7.05
C LEU A 331 1.91 -18.45 -7.39
N GLU A 332 2.85 -17.69 -7.94
CA GLU A 332 4.22 -18.12 -8.19
C GLU A 332 4.97 -18.47 -6.89
N GLU A 333 4.78 -17.69 -5.84
CA GLU A 333 5.39 -17.95 -4.53
C GLU A 333 4.82 -19.24 -3.90
N ILE A 334 3.52 -19.41 -3.96
CA ILE A 334 2.85 -20.66 -3.53
C ILE A 334 3.35 -21.85 -4.33
N ALA A 335 3.52 -21.72 -5.65
CA ALA A 335 3.98 -22.81 -6.51
C ALA A 335 5.38 -23.31 -6.13
N LYS A 336 6.26 -22.42 -5.65
CA LYS A 336 7.60 -22.78 -5.17
C LYS A 336 7.57 -23.58 -3.87
N LYS A 337 6.64 -23.29 -2.97
CA LYS A 337 6.51 -23.90 -1.63
C LYS A 337 5.04 -24.09 -1.25
N PRO A 338 4.35 -25.05 -1.82
CA PRO A 338 2.95 -25.32 -1.43
C PRO A 338 2.89 -25.96 -0.05
N PHE A 339 1.81 -25.70 0.68
CA PHE A 339 1.58 -26.23 2.01
C PHE A 339 2.71 -25.93 3.00
N PHE A 340 3.03 -24.64 3.14
CA PHE A 340 4.20 -24.17 3.87
C PHE A 340 3.84 -23.54 5.22
N ILE A 341 4.63 -23.88 6.26
CA ILE A 341 4.64 -23.21 7.56
C ILE A 341 6.04 -22.66 7.80
N GLY A 342 6.14 -21.34 7.88
CA GLY A 342 7.39 -20.63 8.08
C GLY A 342 7.83 -20.54 9.54
N GLN A 343 9.10 -20.29 9.74
CA GLN A 343 9.70 -20.08 11.06
C GLN A 343 9.09 -18.86 11.76
N GLY A 344 8.68 -19.03 13.02
CA GLY A 344 8.19 -17.93 13.86
C GLY A 344 6.76 -17.46 13.55
N PHE A 345 6.04 -18.13 12.65
CA PHE A 345 4.61 -17.87 12.46
C PHE A 345 3.83 -18.21 13.74
N PHE A 346 4.16 -19.32 14.38
CA PHE A 346 3.63 -19.65 15.71
C PHE A 346 4.64 -19.30 16.80
N THR A 347 4.13 -18.93 17.97
CA THR A 347 4.93 -18.66 19.17
C THR A 347 4.86 -19.82 20.14
N PRO A 348 5.82 -19.99 21.08
CA PRO A 348 5.84 -21.10 22.04
C PRO A 348 4.65 -21.20 23.01
N VAL A 349 3.70 -20.27 22.96
CA VAL A 349 2.44 -20.37 23.71
C VAL A 349 1.46 -21.38 23.10
N LEU A 350 1.65 -21.80 21.85
CA LEU A 350 0.83 -22.80 21.18
C LEU A 350 0.96 -24.15 21.88
N ARG A 351 -0.17 -24.72 22.35
CA ARG A 351 -0.25 -25.99 23.09
C ARG A 351 -0.80 -27.14 22.27
N SER A 352 -1.70 -26.81 21.33
CA SER A 352 -2.34 -27.81 20.49
C SER A 352 -2.44 -27.31 19.05
N MET A 353 -2.06 -28.16 18.12
CA MET A 353 -2.16 -27.87 16.70
C MET A 353 -2.70 -29.09 15.96
N LYS A 354 -3.81 -28.91 15.27
CA LYS A 354 -4.36 -29.89 14.34
C LYS A 354 -4.11 -29.44 12.91
N VAL A 355 -3.50 -30.30 12.13
CA VAL A 355 -3.10 -30.00 10.76
C VAL A 355 -3.53 -31.12 9.84
N ARG A 356 -4.17 -30.77 8.74
CA ARG A 356 -4.58 -31.73 7.70
C ARG A 356 -4.46 -31.12 6.32
N ILE A 357 -4.36 -31.96 5.31
CA ILE A 357 -4.44 -31.62 3.90
C ILE A 357 -5.81 -32.04 3.38
N ASP A 358 -6.49 -31.11 2.72
CA ASP A 358 -7.71 -31.39 1.98
C ASP A 358 -7.35 -32.12 0.68
N ASN A 359 -8.06 -33.24 0.39
CA ASN A 359 -7.86 -34.04 -0.81
C ASN A 359 -6.39 -34.48 -1.06
N PRO A 360 -5.74 -35.18 -0.11
CA PRO A 360 -4.32 -35.54 -0.16
C PRO A 360 -3.97 -36.44 -1.37
N GLU A 361 -4.92 -37.28 -1.82
CA GLU A 361 -4.73 -38.14 -3.00
C GLU A 361 -4.44 -37.32 -4.27
N MET A 362 -5.04 -36.12 -4.39
CA MET A 362 -4.86 -35.24 -5.54
C MET A 362 -3.65 -34.32 -5.40
N TYR A 363 -3.37 -33.80 -4.19
CA TYR A 363 -2.40 -32.74 -3.97
C TYR A 363 -1.12 -33.20 -3.29
N GLY A 364 -1.04 -34.45 -2.89
CA GLY A 364 0.03 -34.99 -2.06
C GLY A 364 -0.29 -34.87 -0.57
N ASP A 365 0.49 -35.51 0.24
CA ASP A 365 0.27 -35.77 1.66
C ASP A 365 1.27 -35.05 2.59
N THR A 366 2.05 -34.13 2.05
CA THR A 366 3.18 -33.53 2.79
C THR A 366 3.02 -32.02 2.99
N ILE A 367 3.12 -31.59 4.25
CA ILE A 367 3.23 -30.18 4.64
C ILE A 367 4.69 -29.85 4.88
N CYS A 368 5.21 -28.82 4.22
CA CYS A 368 6.58 -28.35 4.38
C CYS A 368 6.67 -27.37 5.55
N VAL A 369 7.54 -27.64 6.49
CA VAL A 369 7.76 -26.77 7.66
C VAL A 369 9.19 -26.25 7.59
N GLU A 370 9.37 -24.94 7.74
CA GLU A 370 10.71 -24.36 7.76
C GLU A 370 11.51 -24.85 8.95
N SER A 371 12.80 -25.12 8.76
CA SER A 371 13.74 -25.49 9.81
C SER A 371 13.61 -24.54 11.02
N LYS A 372 13.52 -25.09 12.22
CA LYS A 372 13.33 -24.37 13.50
C LYS A 372 11.97 -23.69 13.68
N ALA A 373 10.94 -23.97 12.86
CA ALA A 373 9.60 -23.39 13.03
C ALA A 373 9.02 -23.69 14.44
N PHE A 374 9.33 -24.86 14.98
CA PHE A 374 8.88 -25.32 16.32
C PHE A 374 10.01 -25.54 17.34
N LYS A 375 11.18 -24.93 17.13
CA LYS A 375 12.38 -25.20 17.94
C LYS A 375 12.20 -24.98 19.45
N ASP A 376 11.46 -23.94 19.83
CA ASP A 376 11.33 -23.51 21.24
C ASP A 376 10.03 -24.03 21.89
N PHE A 377 9.35 -24.99 21.23
CA PHE A 377 8.08 -25.57 21.72
C PHE A 377 8.37 -26.80 22.58
N SER A 378 8.05 -26.72 23.87
CA SER A 378 8.29 -27.82 24.83
C SER A 378 7.10 -28.76 25.04
N GLU A 379 5.87 -28.32 24.70
CA GLU A 379 4.64 -29.03 25.06
C GLU A 379 3.59 -29.00 23.92
N LEU A 380 4.01 -28.92 22.67
CA LEU A 380 3.10 -28.89 21.54
C LEU A 380 2.49 -30.29 21.27
N ASN A 381 1.17 -30.42 21.43
CA ASN A 381 0.43 -31.59 20.94
C ASN A 381 0.09 -31.37 19.46
N LEU A 382 0.71 -32.16 18.59
CA LEU A 382 0.51 -32.07 17.13
C LEU A 382 -0.30 -33.26 16.65
N GLU A 383 -1.51 -33.00 16.13
CA GLU A 383 -2.39 -33.98 15.56
C GLU A 383 -2.35 -33.93 14.02
N ILE A 384 -1.92 -35.02 13.39
CA ILE A 384 -1.85 -35.18 11.93
C ILE A 384 -2.65 -36.42 11.56
N PRO A 385 -3.55 -36.41 10.56
CA PRO A 385 -4.24 -37.57 10.09
C PRO A 385 -3.29 -38.67 9.63
N GLU A 386 -3.73 -39.92 9.75
CA GLU A 386 -2.98 -41.09 9.27
C GLU A 386 -2.70 -40.94 7.77
N GLY A 387 -1.47 -41.25 7.34
CA GLY A 387 -1.03 -41.14 5.95
C GLY A 387 -0.63 -39.75 5.50
N GLN A 388 -0.74 -38.71 6.35
CA GLN A 388 -0.22 -37.36 6.07
C GLN A 388 1.08 -37.12 6.84
N TRP A 389 1.95 -36.26 6.31
CA TRP A 389 3.31 -36.05 6.81
C TRP A 389 3.66 -34.58 6.96
N ILE A 390 4.51 -34.29 7.93
CA ILE A 390 5.20 -32.99 8.04
C ILE A 390 6.65 -33.22 7.73
N ARG A 391 7.20 -32.41 6.82
CA ARG A 391 8.61 -32.43 6.41
C ARG A 391 9.28 -31.10 6.78
N SER A 392 10.40 -31.16 7.46
CA SER A 392 11.29 -30.02 7.75
C SER A 392 12.49 -29.96 6.82
#